data_cb3670308c138bb7e4062a6b065731b8
#
_entry.id   cb3670308c138bb7e4062a6b065731b8
#
_cell.length_a   1.000
_cell.length_b   1.000
_cell.length_c   1.000
_cell.angle_alpha   90.00
_cell.angle_beta   90.00
_cell.angle_gamma   90.00
#
_symmetry.space_group_name_H-M   'P 1'
#
loop_
_entity.id
_entity.type
_entity.pdbx_description
1 polymer ?
#
loop_
_entity_poly.entity_id
_entity_poly.type
_entity_poly.pdbx_seq_one_letter_code
_entity_poly.pdbx_strand_id
1 'polypeptide(L)'
;GAKVLMTGCAECYRMWKVDYPKLLNLRTDELGFEVKHFIEVAKEALAEGRLVLSKSVEKRITYHDACNVSRNCDPWEPYEGERGWMGTVEPRLARRRGRHGLYEQARTLIRAVPGIDFTEMPRRKENALCCGGGRGAKQAFPEMSETAARDRIEEIKYVGAEAVVTACPWCFSNFSETAEKDSETIGILDI
;
A
#
# COMPACT_ATOMS: atom_id res chain seq x y z
N GLY A 1 18.33 -11.74 17.22
CA GLY A 1 17.79 -13.00 16.81
C GLY A 1 16.33 -12.99 16.38
N ALA A 2 15.71 -11.83 16.03
CA ALA A 2 14.36 -11.81 15.47
C ALA A 2 14.32 -12.54 14.11
N LYS A 3 13.27 -13.34 13.90
CA LYS A 3 13.08 -14.09 12.66
C LYS A 3 12.08 -13.42 11.72
N VAL A 4 11.22 -12.55 12.25
CA VAL A 4 10.22 -11.80 11.50
C VAL A 4 10.27 -10.34 11.95
N LEU A 5 10.31 -9.43 11.00
CA LEU A 5 10.10 -8.01 11.18
C LEU A 5 8.72 -7.66 10.62
N MET A 6 7.82 -7.22 11.51
CA MET A 6 6.48 -6.78 11.12
C MET A 6 6.38 -5.26 11.18
N THR A 7 5.71 -4.66 10.22
CA THR A 7 5.43 -3.21 10.18
C THR A 7 4.00 -2.93 9.73
N GLY A 8 3.36 -1.91 10.33
CA GLY A 8 2.06 -1.38 9.88
C GLY A 8 2.19 -0.23 8.89
N CYS A 9 3.40 0.16 8.53
CA CYS A 9 3.67 1.26 7.61
C CYS A 9 4.12 0.73 6.24
N ALA A 10 3.40 1.07 5.18
CA ALA A 10 3.73 0.68 3.82
C ALA A 10 5.12 1.16 3.38
N GLU A 11 5.54 2.35 3.80
CA GLU A 11 6.85 2.89 3.47
C GLU A 11 7.96 2.12 4.20
N CYS A 12 7.79 1.82 5.49
CA CYS A 12 8.73 1.00 6.25
C CYS A 12 8.81 -0.42 5.66
N TYR A 13 7.68 -1.01 5.27
CA TYR A 13 7.66 -2.32 4.61
C TYR A 13 8.53 -2.32 3.35
N ARG A 14 8.35 -1.34 2.48
CA ARG A 14 9.16 -1.20 1.30
C ARG A 14 10.64 -0.96 1.62
N MET A 15 10.95 -0.10 2.59
CA MET A 15 12.33 0.17 3.03
C MET A 15 13.05 -1.14 3.37
N TRP A 16 12.45 -1.98 4.20
CA TRP A 16 13.05 -3.25 4.62
C TRP A 16 13.08 -4.30 3.52
N LYS A 17 12.05 -4.35 2.68
CA LYS A 17 11.91 -5.39 1.65
C LYS A 17 12.67 -5.09 0.35
N VAL A 18 12.87 -3.81 0.04
CA VAL A 18 13.42 -3.37 -1.24
C VAL A 18 14.65 -2.48 -1.08
N ASP A 19 14.51 -1.38 -0.32
CA ASP A 19 15.52 -0.32 -0.33
C ASP A 19 16.78 -0.74 0.45
N TYR A 20 16.67 -1.38 1.63
CA TYR A 20 17.84 -1.90 2.37
C TYR A 20 18.57 -3.03 1.64
N PRO A 21 17.89 -4.08 1.11
CA PRO A 21 18.57 -5.08 0.28
C PRO A 21 19.34 -4.45 -0.87
N LYS A 22 18.72 -3.48 -1.57
CA LYS A 22 19.38 -2.75 -2.65
C LYS A 22 20.64 -1.99 -2.19
N LEU A 23 20.58 -1.31 -1.05
CA LEU A 23 21.73 -0.56 -0.50
C LEU A 23 22.87 -1.48 -0.07
N LEU A 24 22.53 -2.65 0.44
CA LEU A 24 23.51 -3.66 0.89
C LEU A 24 23.98 -4.58 -0.22
N ASN A 25 23.43 -4.44 -1.42
CA ASN A 25 23.64 -5.37 -2.55
C ASN A 25 23.31 -6.82 -2.21
N LEU A 26 22.25 -7.03 -1.43
CA LEU A 26 21.73 -8.33 -1.00
C LEU A 26 20.38 -8.60 -1.66
N ARG A 27 20.04 -9.86 -1.80
CA ARG A 27 18.65 -10.27 -2.09
C ARG A 27 17.82 -10.14 -0.82
N THR A 28 16.50 -9.99 -0.95
CA THR A 28 15.60 -9.87 0.21
C THR A 28 15.64 -11.09 1.13
N ASP A 29 15.81 -12.29 0.59
CA ASP A 29 15.92 -13.55 1.33
C ASP A 29 17.27 -13.72 2.07
N GLU A 30 18.27 -12.90 1.77
CA GLU A 30 19.58 -12.88 2.43
C GLU A 30 19.64 -11.99 3.68
N LEU A 31 18.53 -11.29 4.02
CA LEU A 31 18.47 -10.43 5.21
C LEU A 31 18.53 -11.21 6.54
N GLY A 32 18.32 -12.54 6.52
CA GLY A 32 18.32 -13.39 7.71
C GLY A 32 17.05 -13.31 8.56
N PHE A 33 16.05 -12.52 8.15
CA PHE A 33 14.72 -12.42 8.73
C PHE A 33 13.69 -12.14 7.64
N GLU A 34 12.45 -12.55 7.89
CA GLU A 34 11.31 -12.27 7.00
C GLU A 34 10.74 -10.88 7.28
N VAL A 35 10.38 -10.15 6.22
CA VAL A 35 9.71 -8.85 6.33
C VAL A 35 8.23 -9.01 5.97
N LYS A 36 7.34 -8.74 6.94
CA LYS A 36 5.89 -8.79 6.77
C LYS A 36 5.24 -7.44 7.02
N HIS A 37 4.25 -7.11 6.21
CA HIS A 37 3.32 -6.04 6.55
C HIS A 37 2.23 -6.58 7.49
N PHE A 38 1.68 -5.73 8.37
CA PHE A 38 0.63 -6.12 9.32
C PHE A 38 -0.55 -6.82 8.64
N ILE A 39 -0.97 -6.37 7.43
CA ILE A 39 -2.09 -6.99 6.71
C ILE A 39 -1.83 -8.44 6.28
N GLU A 40 -0.57 -8.86 6.12
CA GLU A 40 -0.23 -10.26 5.85
C GLU A 40 -0.45 -11.10 7.09
N VAL A 41 0.06 -10.63 8.23
CA VAL A 41 -0.07 -11.31 9.54
C VAL A 41 -1.53 -11.39 9.98
N ALA A 42 -2.29 -10.30 9.80
CA ALA A 42 -3.72 -10.27 10.12
C ALA A 42 -4.52 -11.23 9.24
N LYS A 43 -4.23 -11.30 7.93
CA LYS A 43 -4.86 -12.26 7.02
C LYS A 43 -4.54 -13.71 7.39
N GLU A 44 -3.28 -14.01 7.73
CA GLU A 44 -2.86 -15.33 8.23
C GLU A 44 -3.63 -15.69 9.51
N ALA A 45 -3.69 -14.76 10.48
CA ALA A 45 -4.42 -14.96 11.73
C ALA A 45 -5.93 -15.18 11.52
N LEU A 46 -6.54 -14.49 10.56
CA LEU A 46 -7.93 -14.68 10.17
C LEU A 46 -8.15 -16.09 9.58
N ALA A 47 -7.27 -16.51 8.67
CA ALA A 47 -7.36 -17.82 8.03
C ALA A 47 -7.19 -19.00 9.03
N GLU A 48 -6.38 -18.80 10.06
CA GLU A 48 -6.14 -19.77 11.13
C GLU A 48 -7.18 -19.69 12.28
N GLY A 49 -8.15 -18.79 12.18
CA GLY A 49 -9.17 -18.59 13.24
C GLY A 49 -8.66 -17.93 14.52
N ARG A 50 -7.42 -17.42 14.51
CA ARG A 50 -6.84 -16.66 15.64
C ARG A 50 -7.35 -15.22 15.72
N LEU A 51 -7.79 -14.66 14.58
CA LEU A 51 -8.48 -13.38 14.49
C LEU A 51 -9.94 -13.62 14.14
N VAL A 52 -10.84 -13.09 14.96
CA VAL A 52 -12.29 -13.15 14.72
C VAL A 52 -12.84 -11.73 14.62
N LEU A 53 -13.41 -11.38 13.49
CA LEU A 53 -14.05 -10.10 13.25
C LEU A 53 -15.55 -10.24 13.51
N SER A 54 -15.99 -9.90 14.72
CA SER A 54 -17.37 -10.16 15.19
C SER A 54 -18.26 -8.92 15.21
N LYS A 55 -17.69 -7.72 15.14
CA LYS A 55 -18.47 -6.48 15.13
C LYS A 55 -18.91 -6.15 13.70
N SER A 56 -20.21 -5.88 13.54
CA SER A 56 -20.75 -5.42 12.25
C SER A 56 -20.44 -3.95 12.00
N VAL A 57 -20.15 -3.64 10.74
CA VAL A 57 -19.95 -2.27 10.24
C VAL A 57 -20.81 -2.11 8.99
N GLU A 58 -22.01 -1.54 9.17
CA GLU A 58 -22.98 -1.33 8.09
C GLU A 58 -22.58 -0.07 7.29
N LYS A 59 -21.58 -0.22 6.40
CA LYS A 59 -21.07 0.86 5.55
C LYS A 59 -20.60 0.36 4.21
N ARG A 60 -20.76 1.22 3.19
CA ARG A 60 -20.13 1.02 1.90
C ARG A 60 -18.69 1.53 1.95
N ILE A 61 -17.75 0.60 1.79
CA ILE A 61 -16.32 0.85 1.98
C ILE A 61 -15.54 0.50 0.71
N THR A 62 -14.53 1.31 0.42
CA THR A 62 -13.54 1.01 -0.62
C THR A 62 -12.13 0.90 -0.03
N TYR A 63 -11.17 0.42 -0.82
CA TYR A 63 -9.78 0.26 -0.40
C TYR A 63 -8.83 1.05 -1.29
N HIS A 64 -7.93 1.80 -0.66
CA HIS A 64 -6.82 2.45 -1.33
C HIS A 64 -5.56 1.58 -1.31
N ASP A 65 -5.13 1.11 -2.48
CA ASP A 65 -3.88 0.36 -2.63
C ASP A 65 -2.67 1.29 -2.41
N ALA A 66 -2.15 1.32 -1.20
CA ALA A 66 -0.97 2.12 -0.88
C ALA A 66 0.23 1.67 -1.72
N CYS A 67 0.88 2.61 -2.41
CA CYS A 67 1.86 2.32 -3.45
C CYS A 67 3.05 1.46 -2.96
N ASN A 68 3.44 1.60 -1.69
CA ASN A 68 4.61 0.93 -1.13
C ASN A 68 4.35 -0.51 -0.63
N VAL A 69 3.10 -0.93 -0.47
CA VAL A 69 2.72 -2.35 -0.25
C VAL A 69 2.15 -2.99 -1.51
N SER A 70 1.93 -2.20 -2.56
CA SER A 70 1.41 -2.65 -3.84
C SER A 70 2.49 -2.61 -4.94
N ARG A 71 2.41 -1.68 -5.88
CA ARG A 71 3.26 -1.64 -7.09
C ARG A 71 4.76 -1.35 -6.85
N ASN A 72 5.16 -0.88 -5.67
CA ASN A 72 6.54 -0.49 -5.37
C ASN A 72 7.25 -1.45 -4.41
N CYS A 73 6.66 -2.59 -4.05
CA CYS A 73 7.23 -3.53 -3.08
C CYS A 73 7.81 -4.81 -3.70
N ASP A 74 7.95 -4.85 -5.03
CA ASP A 74 8.64 -5.98 -5.64
C ASP A 74 10.05 -6.13 -5.07
N PRO A 75 10.48 -7.35 -4.69
CA PRO A 75 11.83 -7.59 -4.18
C PRO A 75 12.88 -7.04 -5.14
N TRP A 76 13.94 -6.47 -4.56
CA TRP A 76 15.08 -6.07 -5.36
C TRP A 76 15.93 -7.28 -5.70
N GLU A 77 16.32 -7.37 -6.96
CA GLU A 77 17.25 -8.39 -7.45
C GLU A 77 18.44 -7.68 -8.06
N PRO A 78 19.68 -8.13 -7.75
CA PRO A 78 20.87 -7.63 -8.40
C PRO A 78 20.77 -7.80 -9.91
N TYR A 79 21.23 -6.80 -10.64
CA TYR A 79 21.30 -6.91 -12.10
C TYR A 79 22.70 -7.35 -12.50
N GLU A 80 22.82 -8.52 -13.07
CA GLU A 80 24.09 -9.16 -13.45
C GLU A 80 24.50 -8.89 -14.92
N GLY A 81 23.69 -8.16 -15.67
CA GLY A 81 23.95 -7.83 -17.06
C GLY A 81 24.75 -6.53 -17.24
N GLU A 82 25.07 -6.24 -18.50
CA GLU A 82 25.78 -5.02 -18.87
C GLU A 82 24.84 -3.81 -18.93
N ARG A 83 25.34 -2.65 -18.52
CA ARG A 83 24.64 -1.36 -18.66
C ARG A 83 25.29 -0.57 -19.79
N GLY A 84 24.51 -0.34 -20.83
CA GLY A 84 24.91 0.48 -21.96
C GLY A 84 24.59 1.97 -21.78
N TRP A 85 24.83 2.71 -22.85
CA TRP A 85 24.55 4.14 -22.93
C TRP A 85 23.08 4.44 -22.67
N MET A 86 22.77 5.58 -22.05
CA MET A 86 21.43 6.02 -21.63
C MET A 86 20.68 5.03 -20.70
N GLY A 87 21.40 4.18 -19.96
CA GLY A 87 20.79 3.25 -19.01
C GLY A 87 20.11 2.04 -19.65
N THR A 88 20.38 1.77 -20.94
CA THR A 88 20.01 0.50 -21.56
C THR A 88 20.67 -0.66 -20.82
N VAL A 89 20.04 -1.82 -20.81
CA VAL A 89 20.53 -3.02 -20.12
C VAL A 89 20.40 -4.23 -21.03
N GLU A 90 21.45 -5.07 -21.03
CA GLU A 90 21.46 -6.35 -21.74
C GLU A 90 21.89 -7.49 -20.79
N PRO A 91 21.12 -8.56 -20.68
CA PRO A 91 19.80 -8.77 -21.31
C PRO A 91 18.74 -7.80 -20.80
N ARG A 92 17.74 -7.48 -21.64
CA ARG A 92 16.67 -6.54 -21.30
C ARG A 92 15.90 -7.00 -20.07
N LEU A 93 15.81 -6.14 -19.06
CA LEU A 93 15.02 -6.42 -17.86
C LEU A 93 13.52 -6.39 -18.18
N ALA A 94 12.88 -7.55 -18.19
CA ALA A 94 11.43 -7.70 -18.29
C ALA A 94 10.79 -7.52 -16.90
N ARG A 95 10.97 -6.34 -16.28
CA ARG A 95 10.35 -6.05 -14.97
C ARG A 95 8.96 -5.47 -15.16
N ARG A 96 7.95 -6.21 -14.70
CA ARG A 96 6.60 -5.69 -14.51
C ARG A 96 6.48 -5.21 -13.06
N ARG A 97 6.22 -3.93 -12.86
CA ARG A 97 6.00 -3.36 -11.52
C ARG A 97 4.74 -3.94 -10.87
N GLY A 98 4.80 -4.19 -9.59
CA GLY A 98 3.67 -4.63 -8.79
C GLY A 98 3.34 -6.12 -8.95
N ARG A 99 4.28 -6.94 -9.40
CA ARG A 99 4.08 -8.39 -9.51
C ARG A 99 3.83 -9.06 -8.16
N HIS A 100 4.47 -8.56 -7.11
CA HIS A 100 4.43 -9.11 -5.75
C HIS A 100 3.67 -8.19 -4.77
N GLY A 101 2.79 -7.32 -5.28
CA GLY A 101 1.99 -6.42 -4.46
C GLY A 101 0.99 -7.14 -3.56
N LEU A 102 0.79 -6.62 -2.34
CA LEU A 102 -0.16 -7.13 -1.36
C LEU A 102 -1.58 -6.66 -1.68
N TYR A 103 -2.13 -7.12 -2.81
CA TYR A 103 -3.42 -6.63 -3.31
C TYR A 103 -4.63 -7.24 -2.61
N GLU A 104 -4.55 -8.50 -2.24
CA GLU A 104 -5.71 -9.24 -1.72
C GLU A 104 -5.75 -9.34 -0.19
N GLN A 105 -4.66 -8.99 0.49
CA GLN A 105 -4.58 -9.13 1.95
C GLN A 105 -5.58 -8.23 2.65
N ALA A 106 -5.53 -6.93 2.39
CA ALA A 106 -6.47 -5.97 2.96
C ALA A 106 -7.91 -6.22 2.48
N ARG A 107 -8.11 -6.57 1.20
CA ARG A 107 -9.43 -6.90 0.65
C ARG A 107 -10.08 -8.09 1.36
N THR A 108 -9.28 -9.11 1.67
CA THR A 108 -9.75 -10.28 2.44
C THR A 108 -10.19 -9.89 3.84
N LEU A 109 -9.40 -9.06 4.52
CA LEU A 109 -9.71 -8.56 5.86
C LEU A 109 -10.99 -7.70 5.88
N ILE A 110 -11.10 -6.75 4.96
CA ILE A 110 -12.27 -5.86 4.85
C ILE A 110 -13.54 -6.67 4.60
N ARG A 111 -13.51 -7.59 3.64
CA ARG A 111 -14.68 -8.43 3.32
C ARG A 111 -15.07 -9.42 4.43
N ALA A 112 -14.16 -9.72 5.33
CA ALA A 112 -14.44 -10.57 6.48
C ALA A 112 -15.15 -9.83 7.64
N VAL A 113 -15.19 -8.50 7.62
CA VAL A 113 -15.96 -7.70 8.60
C VAL A 113 -17.45 -7.79 8.24
N PRO A 114 -18.32 -8.25 9.17
CA PRO A 114 -19.75 -8.33 8.91
C PRO A 114 -20.37 -6.97 8.56
N GLY A 115 -21.32 -6.92 7.65
CA GLY A 115 -22.07 -5.72 7.28
C GLY A 115 -21.39 -4.79 6.27
N ILE A 116 -20.13 -5.00 5.94
CA ILE A 116 -19.45 -4.16 4.94
C ILE A 116 -19.95 -4.48 3.51
N ASP A 117 -20.41 -3.43 2.82
CA ASP A 117 -20.59 -3.42 1.36
C ASP A 117 -19.28 -2.95 0.71
N PHE A 118 -18.45 -3.90 0.27
CA PHE A 118 -17.16 -3.58 -0.32
C PHE A 118 -17.27 -3.27 -1.82
N THR A 119 -16.80 -2.08 -2.22
CA THR A 119 -16.74 -1.64 -3.61
C THR A 119 -15.31 -1.27 -4.03
N GLU A 120 -14.98 -1.46 -5.30
CA GLU A 120 -13.65 -1.15 -5.85
C GLU A 120 -13.66 0.19 -6.58
N MET A 121 -12.60 0.97 -6.40
CA MET A 121 -12.36 2.14 -7.23
C MET A 121 -11.95 1.75 -8.66
N PRO A 122 -12.19 2.60 -9.68
CA PRO A 122 -11.81 2.32 -11.06
C PRO A 122 -10.30 2.05 -11.22
N ARG A 123 -9.47 2.91 -10.66
CA ARG A 123 -8.01 2.74 -10.63
C ARG A 123 -7.60 2.05 -9.33
N ARG A 124 -7.27 0.77 -9.41
CA ARG A 124 -6.95 -0.09 -8.27
C ARG A 124 -5.73 -0.94 -8.54
N LYS A 125 -5.22 -1.60 -7.50
CA LYS A 125 -4.06 -2.50 -7.54
C LYS A 125 -2.82 -1.76 -8.08
N GLU A 126 -2.13 -2.31 -9.09
CA GLU A 126 -0.96 -1.69 -9.71
C GLU A 126 -1.26 -0.35 -10.37
N ASN A 127 -2.52 -0.12 -10.79
CA ASN A 127 -2.96 1.10 -11.46
C ASN A 127 -3.56 2.15 -10.51
N ALA A 128 -3.57 1.90 -9.20
CA ALA A 128 -4.08 2.86 -8.22
C ALA A 128 -3.35 4.20 -8.29
N LEU A 129 -4.07 5.31 -8.18
CA LEU A 129 -3.43 6.62 -8.01
C LEU A 129 -2.66 6.67 -6.68
N CYS A 130 -1.62 7.48 -6.65
CA CYS A 130 -0.90 7.77 -5.41
C CYS A 130 -1.73 8.70 -4.53
N CYS A 131 -1.64 8.53 -3.21
CA CYS A 131 -2.23 9.47 -2.26
C CYS A 131 -1.49 10.82 -2.18
N GLY A 132 -0.26 10.90 -2.72
CA GLY A 132 0.57 12.12 -2.66
C GLY A 132 1.36 12.30 -1.37
N GLY A 133 1.07 11.57 -0.26
CA GLY A 133 1.56 11.88 1.08
C GLY A 133 2.96 11.37 1.44
N GLY A 134 3.50 10.39 0.71
CA GLY A 134 4.72 9.69 1.11
C GLY A 134 6.04 10.28 0.59
N ARG A 135 7.15 9.78 1.15
CA ARG A 135 8.53 10.05 0.70
C ARG A 135 8.94 11.53 0.68
N GLY A 136 8.40 12.32 1.58
CA GLY A 136 8.69 13.75 1.64
C GLY A 136 7.98 14.59 0.59
N ALA A 137 7.14 14.01 -0.26
CA ALA A 137 6.39 14.76 -1.28
C ALA A 137 5.48 15.82 -0.66
N LYS A 138 4.80 15.47 0.44
CA LYS A 138 3.91 16.37 1.17
C LYS A 138 4.65 17.61 1.71
N GLN A 139 5.86 17.44 2.21
CA GLN A 139 6.67 18.54 2.75
C GLN A 139 7.28 19.39 1.65
N ALA A 140 7.76 18.76 0.57
CA ALA A 140 8.43 19.46 -0.53
C ALA A 140 7.46 20.11 -1.52
N PHE A 141 6.31 19.50 -1.74
CA PHE A 141 5.32 19.92 -2.75
C PHE A 141 3.89 19.77 -2.22
N PRO A 142 3.47 20.55 -1.21
CA PRO A 142 2.18 20.38 -0.53
C PRO A 142 0.97 20.48 -1.47
N GLU A 143 0.97 21.42 -2.40
CA GLU A 143 -0.12 21.59 -3.36
C GLU A 143 -0.30 20.38 -4.29
N MET A 144 0.81 19.80 -4.77
CA MET A 144 0.79 18.59 -5.57
C MET A 144 0.27 17.40 -4.73
N SER A 145 0.69 17.31 -3.48
CA SER A 145 0.26 16.27 -2.55
C SER A 145 -1.26 16.33 -2.29
N GLU A 146 -1.78 17.52 -2.02
CA GLU A 146 -3.21 17.76 -1.84
C GLU A 146 -4.00 17.45 -3.12
N THR A 147 -3.53 17.89 -4.28
CA THR A 147 -4.19 17.60 -5.57
C THR A 147 -4.29 16.10 -5.81
N ALA A 148 -3.21 15.36 -5.56
CA ALA A 148 -3.22 13.90 -5.70
C ALA A 148 -4.20 13.22 -4.71
N ALA A 149 -4.34 13.74 -3.49
CA ALA A 149 -5.31 13.25 -2.53
C ALA A 149 -6.75 13.55 -2.97
N ARG A 150 -7.03 14.76 -3.47
CA ARG A 150 -8.34 15.14 -4.01
C ARG A 150 -8.77 14.25 -5.16
N ASP A 151 -7.90 14.04 -6.14
CA ASP A 151 -8.19 13.16 -7.28
C ASP A 151 -8.60 11.75 -6.81
N ARG A 152 -7.97 11.29 -5.73
CA ARG A 152 -8.30 9.99 -5.15
C ARG A 152 -9.59 10.01 -4.35
N ILE A 153 -9.87 11.08 -3.62
CA ILE A 153 -11.15 11.29 -2.90
C ILE A 153 -12.32 11.35 -3.90
N GLU A 154 -12.14 11.97 -5.07
CA GLU A 154 -13.17 11.96 -6.12
C GLU A 154 -13.47 10.55 -6.63
N GLU A 155 -12.47 9.66 -6.74
CA GLU A 155 -12.73 8.26 -7.07
C GLU A 155 -13.50 7.50 -5.98
N ILE A 156 -13.25 7.81 -4.69
CA ILE A 156 -14.00 7.24 -3.57
C ILE A 156 -15.47 7.66 -3.65
N LYS A 157 -15.72 8.95 -3.91
CA LYS A 157 -17.06 9.52 -4.10
C LYS A 157 -17.76 8.94 -5.33
N TYR A 158 -17.03 8.79 -6.43
CA TYR A 158 -17.55 8.22 -7.67
C TYR A 158 -18.16 6.82 -7.49
N VAL A 159 -17.57 5.98 -6.64
CA VAL A 159 -18.09 4.64 -6.35
C VAL A 159 -19.13 4.61 -5.23
N GLY A 160 -19.50 5.78 -4.70
CA GLY A 160 -20.47 5.93 -3.63
C GLY A 160 -20.01 5.33 -2.30
N ALA A 161 -18.71 5.24 -2.06
CA ALA A 161 -18.19 4.74 -0.79
C ALA A 161 -18.29 5.81 0.29
N GLU A 162 -18.72 5.40 1.50
CA GLU A 162 -18.83 6.25 2.69
C GLU A 162 -17.51 6.35 3.44
N ALA A 163 -16.60 5.37 3.21
CA ALA A 163 -15.28 5.38 3.78
C ALA A 163 -14.26 4.68 2.87
N VAL A 164 -13.00 5.09 3.03
CA VAL A 164 -11.85 4.42 2.43
C VAL A 164 -10.95 3.83 3.51
N VAL A 165 -10.55 2.59 3.31
CA VAL A 165 -9.51 1.94 4.13
C VAL A 165 -8.17 2.02 3.41
N THR A 166 -7.11 2.30 4.14
CA THR A 166 -5.73 2.23 3.66
C THR A 166 -4.85 1.43 4.61
N ALA A 167 -3.73 0.92 4.14
CA ALA A 167 -2.72 0.20 4.92
C ALA A 167 -1.40 1.00 4.96
N CYS A 168 -1.51 2.32 5.16
CA CYS A 168 -0.36 3.21 5.18
C CYS A 168 -0.68 4.50 5.95
N PRO A 169 0.01 4.79 7.06
CA PRO A 169 -0.24 5.99 7.86
C PRO A 169 -0.03 7.30 7.08
N TRP A 170 0.84 7.32 6.08
CA TRP A 170 1.02 8.49 5.22
C TRP A 170 -0.18 8.73 4.29
N CYS A 171 -0.79 7.65 3.77
CA CYS A 171 -2.02 7.76 3.00
C CYS A 171 -3.17 8.21 3.89
N PHE A 172 -3.29 7.62 5.08
CA PHE A 172 -4.27 8.00 6.08
C PHE A 172 -4.17 9.50 6.44
N SER A 173 -2.99 9.97 6.83
CA SER A 173 -2.75 11.37 7.19
C SER A 173 -3.08 12.32 6.03
N ASN A 174 -2.63 12.01 4.81
CA ASN A 174 -2.84 12.93 3.68
C ASN A 174 -4.31 13.00 3.25
N PHE A 175 -5.02 11.87 3.25
CA PHE A 175 -6.46 11.86 2.98
C PHE A 175 -7.25 12.57 4.08
N SER A 176 -6.94 12.30 5.36
CA SER A 176 -7.64 12.92 6.49
C SER A 176 -7.49 14.44 6.48
N GLU A 177 -6.27 14.94 6.31
CA GLU A 177 -6.03 16.40 6.28
C GLU A 177 -6.67 17.07 5.06
N THR A 178 -6.63 16.39 3.89
CA THR A 178 -7.26 16.94 2.68
C THR A 178 -8.78 16.90 2.80
N ALA A 179 -9.37 15.82 3.30
CA ALA A 179 -10.81 15.71 3.50
C ALA A 179 -11.32 16.74 4.53
N GLU A 180 -10.58 16.95 5.64
CA GLU A 180 -10.91 17.96 6.64
C GLU A 180 -10.87 19.38 6.04
N LYS A 181 -9.81 19.70 5.29
CA LYS A 181 -9.63 21.00 4.64
C LYS A 181 -10.75 21.32 3.64
N ASP A 182 -11.18 20.31 2.90
CA ASP A 182 -12.23 20.45 1.87
C ASP A 182 -13.64 20.18 2.45
N SER A 183 -13.78 19.99 3.78
CA SER A 183 -15.04 19.70 4.47
C SER A 183 -15.78 18.46 3.92
N GLU A 184 -15.02 17.45 3.52
CA GLU A 184 -15.56 16.19 3.03
C GLU A 184 -16.07 15.30 4.17
N THR A 185 -17.16 14.59 3.94
CA THR A 185 -17.79 13.70 4.94
C THR A 185 -17.32 12.24 4.86
N ILE A 186 -16.32 11.97 4.03
CA ILE A 186 -15.80 10.62 3.81
C ILE A 186 -14.99 10.15 5.03
N GLY A 187 -15.29 8.96 5.54
CA GLY A 187 -14.50 8.34 6.59
C GLY A 187 -13.15 7.85 6.04
N ILE A 188 -12.06 8.21 6.73
CA ILE A 188 -10.72 7.69 6.42
C ILE A 188 -10.33 6.72 7.52
N LEU A 189 -9.95 5.50 7.14
CA LEU A 189 -9.63 4.41 8.07
C LEU A 189 -8.26 3.82 7.74
N ASP A 190 -7.46 3.53 8.77
CA ASP A 190 -6.20 2.78 8.63
C ASP A 190 -6.39 1.36 9.17
N ILE A 191 -5.67 0.37 8.59
CA ILE A 191 -5.77 -1.05 8.90
C ILE A 191 -4.43 -1.60 9.35
#